data_3e23b1ab27dcb22c1974e91051b71567
#
_entry.id   3e23b1ab27dcb22c1974e91051b71567
#
_cell.length_a   1.000
_cell.length_b   1.000
_cell.length_c   1.000
_cell.angle_alpha   90.00
_cell.angle_beta   90.00
_cell.angle_gamma   90.00
#
_symmetry.space_group_name_H-M   'P 1'
#
loop_
_entity.id
_entity.type
_entity.pdbx_description
1 polymer ?
#
loop_
_entity_poly.entity_id
_entity_poly.type
_entity_poly.pdbx_seq_one_letter_code
_entity_poly.pdbx_strand_id
1 'polypeptide(L)'
;MDRAPADRVDHQDDGLRYLDGMPFTGVAFTEKDGALRSEATYREGLKWGSTKEWYPSGQPMVDSTFTRGALHGRAREWHRNGQLAEDGEYEYGIALWAKQWDENGVLEDDYVLTESDSDHQALLRFRALYGGAA
;
A
#
# COMPACT_ATOMS: atom_id res chain seq x y z
N MET A 1 4.26 11.12 16.27
CA MET A 1 3.56 11.02 14.97
C MET A 1 2.08 11.30 15.19
N ASP A 2 1.52 12.21 14.42
CA ASP A 2 0.11 12.55 14.52
C ASP A 2 -0.77 11.39 14.09
N ARG A 3 -1.95 11.33 14.70
CA ARG A 3 -2.95 10.33 14.37
C ARG A 3 -4.30 11.04 14.21
N ALA A 4 -4.91 10.88 13.04
CA ALA A 4 -6.15 11.60 12.72
C ALA A 4 -7.16 10.69 12.03
N PRO A 5 -8.48 10.90 12.29
CA PRO A 5 -9.50 10.23 11.50
C PRO A 5 -9.33 10.58 10.01
N ALA A 6 -9.50 9.59 9.15
CA ALA A 6 -9.27 9.77 7.71
C ALA A 6 -10.19 10.83 7.10
N ASP A 7 -11.40 11.05 7.65
CA ASP A 7 -12.33 12.05 7.16
C ASP A 7 -11.89 13.49 7.44
N ARG A 8 -10.88 13.69 8.31
CA ARG A 8 -10.28 15.01 8.55
C ARG A 8 -9.08 15.27 7.65
N VAL A 9 -8.60 14.27 6.93
CA VAL A 9 -7.43 14.39 6.05
C VAL A 9 -7.93 14.68 4.64
N ASP A 10 -7.70 15.90 4.19
CA ASP A 10 -8.24 16.40 2.91
C ASP A 10 -7.38 15.95 1.73
N HIS A 11 -8.06 15.71 0.61
CA HIS A 11 -7.42 15.40 -0.68
C HIS A 11 -7.41 16.65 -1.53
N GLN A 12 -6.22 17.08 -1.96
CA GLN A 12 -6.06 18.27 -2.79
C GLN A 12 -5.73 17.90 -4.24
N ASP A 13 -5.85 18.87 -5.15
CA ASP A 13 -5.60 18.67 -6.59
C ASP A 13 -4.14 18.33 -6.91
N ASP A 14 -3.21 18.63 -6.00
CA ASP A 14 -1.79 18.30 -6.15
C ASP A 14 -1.49 16.83 -5.84
N GLY A 15 -2.51 16.05 -5.48
CA GLY A 15 -2.35 14.63 -5.13
C GLY A 15 -1.88 14.37 -3.71
N LEU A 16 -1.65 15.43 -2.93
CA LEU A 16 -1.21 15.30 -1.53
C LEU A 16 -2.41 15.28 -0.59
N ARG A 17 -2.18 14.74 0.60
CA ARG A 17 -3.15 14.77 1.69
C ARG A 17 -2.75 15.84 2.69
N TYR A 18 -3.73 16.55 3.22
CA TYR A 18 -3.55 17.68 4.12
C TYR A 18 -4.36 17.51 5.39
N LEU A 19 -3.82 17.99 6.49
CA LEU A 19 -4.55 18.13 7.74
C LEU A 19 -4.40 19.59 8.20
N ASP A 20 -5.53 20.26 8.37
CA ASP A 20 -5.57 21.66 8.82
C ASP A 20 -4.70 22.57 7.93
N GLY A 21 -4.74 22.33 6.61
CA GLY A 21 -4.03 23.15 5.64
C GLY A 21 -2.56 22.87 5.46
N MET A 22 -2.03 21.84 6.12
CA MET A 22 -0.62 21.42 6.02
C MET A 22 -0.51 20.03 5.46
N PRO A 23 0.54 19.74 4.65
CA PRO A 23 0.78 18.36 4.23
C PRO A 23 0.84 17.43 5.44
N PHE A 24 0.10 16.33 5.38
CA PHE A 24 -0.08 15.46 6.53
C PHE A 24 1.09 14.48 6.69
N THR A 25 1.66 14.44 7.89
CA THR A 25 2.61 13.42 8.33
C THR A 25 2.03 12.75 9.56
N GLY A 26 1.77 11.45 9.48
CA GLY A 26 1.16 10.73 10.58
C GLY A 26 0.36 9.52 10.10
N VAL A 27 -0.57 9.08 10.91
CA VAL A 27 -1.44 7.94 10.60
C VAL A 27 -2.88 8.42 10.46
N ALA A 28 -3.47 8.20 9.28
CA ALA A 28 -4.89 8.39 9.06
C ALA A 28 -5.61 7.07 9.29
N PHE A 29 -6.68 7.07 10.06
CA PHE A 29 -7.38 5.84 10.41
C PHE A 29 -8.88 5.95 10.21
N THR A 30 -9.53 4.81 10.02
CA THR A 30 -10.99 4.70 10.03
C THR A 30 -11.43 3.70 11.08
N GLU A 31 -12.55 4.00 11.70
CA GLU A 31 -13.20 3.13 12.68
C GLU A 31 -14.67 2.98 12.34
N LYS A 32 -15.23 1.86 12.71
CA LYS A 32 -16.67 1.65 12.63
C LYS A 32 -17.11 0.83 13.82
N ASP A 33 -18.14 1.33 14.54
CA ASP A 33 -18.68 0.69 15.72
C ASP A 33 -17.61 0.43 16.80
N GLY A 34 -16.66 1.36 16.93
CA GLY A 34 -15.57 1.25 17.90
C GLY A 34 -14.42 0.35 17.49
N ALA A 35 -14.47 -0.25 16.30
CA ALA A 35 -13.44 -1.15 15.82
C ALA A 35 -12.61 -0.48 14.69
N LEU A 36 -11.30 -0.58 14.80
CA LEU A 36 -10.38 -0.07 13.79
C LEU A 36 -10.56 -0.84 12.48
N ARG A 37 -10.70 -0.10 11.37
CA ARG A 37 -10.92 -0.67 10.04
C ARG A 37 -9.75 -0.43 9.10
N SER A 38 -9.04 0.70 9.26
CA SER A 38 -7.87 0.98 8.43
C SER A 38 -6.91 1.91 9.13
N GLU A 39 -5.66 1.79 8.75
CA GLU A 39 -4.60 2.73 9.10
C GLU A 39 -3.71 2.93 7.89
N ALA A 40 -3.42 4.18 7.54
CA ALA A 40 -2.47 4.51 6.47
C ALA A 40 -1.49 5.53 7.00
N THR A 41 -0.20 5.27 6.81
CA THR A 41 0.86 6.15 7.26
C THR A 41 1.24 7.10 6.14
N TYR A 42 1.39 8.38 6.49
CA TYR A 42 1.72 9.45 5.55
C TYR A 42 2.95 10.21 5.98
N ARG A 43 3.67 10.73 5.00
CA ARG A 43 4.80 11.62 5.20
C ARG A 43 4.71 12.73 4.17
N GLU A 44 4.64 13.98 4.65
CA GLU A 44 4.52 15.15 3.79
C GLU A 44 3.41 15.02 2.75
N GLY A 45 2.27 14.45 3.15
CA GLY A 45 1.08 14.31 2.31
C GLY A 45 1.05 13.08 1.39
N LEU A 46 2.10 12.27 1.38
CA LEU A 46 2.18 11.06 0.57
C LEU A 46 2.13 9.82 1.46
N LYS A 47 1.51 8.73 0.97
CA LYS A 47 1.60 7.46 1.68
C LYS A 47 3.07 7.04 1.79
N TRP A 48 3.48 6.70 3.00
CA TRP A 48 4.87 6.36 3.28
C TRP A 48 4.93 5.45 4.49
N GLY A 49 5.33 4.20 4.30
CA GLY A 49 5.28 3.20 5.34
C GLY A 49 4.07 2.30 5.18
N SER A 50 3.53 1.79 6.30
CA SER A 50 2.49 0.76 6.26
C SER A 50 1.10 1.32 5.99
N THR A 51 0.31 0.53 5.27
CA THR A 51 -1.13 0.68 5.13
C THR A 51 -1.76 -0.66 5.49
N LYS A 52 -2.72 -0.63 6.41
CA LYS A 52 -3.41 -1.84 6.88
C LYS A 52 -4.91 -1.63 6.88
N GLU A 53 -5.64 -2.67 6.51
CA GLU A 53 -7.09 -2.68 6.58
C GLU A 53 -7.56 -4.01 7.16
N TRP A 54 -8.71 -3.98 7.83
CA TRP A 54 -9.29 -5.14 8.50
C TRP A 54 -10.74 -5.33 8.10
N TYR A 55 -11.14 -6.59 8.01
CA TYR A 55 -12.55 -6.96 7.85
C TYR A 55 -13.33 -6.67 9.12
N PRO A 56 -14.68 -6.61 9.03
CA PRO A 56 -15.51 -6.48 10.23
C PRO A 56 -15.24 -7.52 11.30
N SER A 57 -14.78 -8.70 10.91
CA SER A 57 -14.40 -9.78 11.84
C SER A 57 -13.13 -9.48 12.65
N GLY A 58 -12.36 -8.45 12.26
CA GLY A 58 -11.06 -8.16 12.86
C GLY A 58 -9.90 -8.85 12.15
N GLN A 59 -10.18 -9.72 11.18
CA GLN A 59 -9.14 -10.37 10.41
C GLN A 59 -8.49 -9.39 9.43
N PRO A 60 -7.20 -9.56 9.13
CA PRO A 60 -6.53 -8.71 8.15
C PRO A 60 -7.18 -8.79 6.77
N MET A 61 -7.27 -7.66 6.10
CA MET A 61 -7.73 -7.54 4.72
C MET A 61 -6.57 -7.14 3.81
N VAL A 62 -5.82 -6.13 4.22
CA VAL A 62 -4.70 -5.56 3.44
C VAL A 62 -3.54 -5.26 4.38
N ASP A 63 -2.33 -5.56 3.93
CA ASP A 63 -1.09 -5.16 4.59
C ASP A 63 -0.09 -4.83 3.49
N SER A 64 0.20 -3.55 3.29
CA SER A 64 1.09 -3.10 2.22
C SER A 64 2.01 -1.99 2.72
N THR A 65 3.13 -1.83 2.01
CA THR A 65 4.15 -0.84 2.33
C THR A 65 4.33 0.09 1.15
N PHE A 66 4.39 1.39 1.45
CA PHE A 66 4.51 2.45 0.46
C PHE A 66 5.76 3.28 0.68
N THR A 67 6.27 3.89 -0.38
CA THR A 67 7.27 4.94 -0.35
C THR A 67 6.90 5.95 -1.42
N ARG A 68 6.85 7.23 -1.06
CA ARG A 68 6.50 8.34 -1.96
C ARG A 68 5.19 8.12 -2.69
N GLY A 69 4.20 7.53 -2.02
CA GLY A 69 2.89 7.30 -2.60
C GLY A 69 2.76 6.05 -3.48
N ALA A 70 3.83 5.31 -3.69
CA ALA A 70 3.83 4.10 -4.52
C ALA A 70 4.13 2.85 -3.68
N LEU A 71 3.56 1.71 -4.05
CA LEU A 71 3.88 0.44 -3.41
C LEU A 71 5.39 0.19 -3.51
N HIS A 72 6.00 -0.11 -2.36
CA HIS A 72 7.43 -0.34 -2.28
C HIS A 72 7.73 -1.26 -1.10
N GLY A 73 8.01 -2.52 -1.38
CA GLY A 73 8.13 -3.58 -0.39
C GLY A 73 7.02 -4.60 -0.55
N ARG A 74 6.67 -5.28 0.52
CA ARG A 74 5.68 -6.35 0.49
C ARG A 74 4.26 -5.80 0.47
N ALA A 75 3.38 -6.46 -0.29
CA ALA A 75 1.96 -6.15 -0.33
C ALA A 75 1.17 -7.45 -0.30
N ARG A 76 0.25 -7.57 0.64
CA ARG A 76 -0.58 -8.76 0.83
C ARG A 76 -2.03 -8.39 1.04
N GLU A 77 -2.92 -9.23 0.51
CA GLU A 77 -4.35 -9.13 0.73
C GLU A 77 -4.92 -10.51 1.07
N TRP A 78 -5.96 -10.54 1.86
CA TRP A 78 -6.62 -11.77 2.31
C TRP A 78 -8.08 -11.76 1.94
N HIS A 79 -8.62 -12.94 1.66
CA HIS A 79 -10.06 -13.15 1.54
C HIS A 79 -10.72 -13.08 2.91
N ARG A 80 -12.03 -12.92 2.92
CA ARG A 80 -12.81 -12.88 4.17
C ARG A 80 -12.67 -14.14 5.00
N ASN A 81 -12.41 -15.28 4.35
CA ASN A 81 -12.22 -16.56 5.04
C ASN A 81 -10.83 -16.71 5.69
N GLY A 82 -9.99 -15.68 5.58
CA GLY A 82 -8.64 -15.67 6.18
C GLY A 82 -7.56 -16.23 5.30
N GLN A 83 -7.89 -16.81 4.14
CA GLN A 83 -6.89 -17.31 3.21
C GLN A 83 -6.25 -16.16 2.42
N LEU A 84 -4.98 -16.32 2.10
CA LEU A 84 -4.23 -15.32 1.32
C LEU A 84 -4.83 -15.22 -0.07
N ALA A 85 -5.14 -13.98 -0.49
CA ALA A 85 -5.69 -13.68 -1.81
C ALA A 85 -4.62 -13.18 -2.77
N GLU A 86 -3.73 -12.32 -2.28
CA GLU A 86 -2.64 -11.77 -3.08
C GLU A 86 -1.38 -11.64 -2.23
N ASP A 87 -0.23 -11.86 -2.85
CA ASP A 87 1.08 -11.66 -2.22
C ASP A 87 2.05 -11.21 -3.30
N GLY A 88 2.79 -10.15 -3.02
CA GLY A 88 3.75 -9.63 -3.98
C GLY A 88 4.81 -8.76 -3.34
N GLU A 89 5.83 -8.49 -4.13
CA GLU A 89 6.89 -7.55 -3.77
C GLU A 89 7.00 -6.50 -4.86
N TYR A 90 7.13 -5.23 -4.45
CA TYR A 90 7.07 -4.08 -5.35
C TYR A 90 8.24 -3.15 -5.10
N GLU A 91 8.65 -2.46 -6.16
CA GLU A 91 9.53 -1.29 -6.08
C GLU A 91 8.94 -0.21 -6.98
N TYR A 92 8.76 1.00 -6.45
CA TYR A 92 8.23 2.15 -7.19
C TYR A 92 6.90 1.86 -7.88
N GLY A 93 6.05 1.04 -7.25
CA GLY A 93 4.76 0.65 -7.80
C GLY A 93 4.83 -0.47 -8.83
N ILE A 94 6.01 -0.97 -9.13
CA ILE A 94 6.22 -2.03 -10.13
C ILE A 94 6.35 -3.37 -9.41
N ALA A 95 5.54 -4.35 -9.80
CA ALA A 95 5.61 -5.68 -9.22
C ALA A 95 6.89 -6.38 -9.67
N LEU A 96 7.69 -6.83 -8.72
CA LEU A 96 8.83 -7.72 -8.98
C LEU A 96 8.34 -9.14 -9.16
N TRP A 97 7.37 -9.53 -8.36
CA TRP A 97 6.60 -10.76 -8.48
C TRP A 97 5.27 -10.54 -7.79
N ALA A 98 4.24 -11.27 -8.21
CA ALA A 98 2.92 -11.21 -7.58
C ALA A 98 2.18 -12.50 -7.84
N LYS A 99 1.49 -13.00 -6.82
CA LYS A 99 0.65 -14.19 -6.91
C LYS A 99 -0.75 -13.88 -6.43
N GLN A 100 -1.73 -14.54 -7.05
CA GLN A 100 -3.13 -14.42 -6.67
C GLN A 100 -3.74 -15.80 -6.51
N TRP A 101 -4.58 -15.96 -5.50
CA TRP A 101 -5.30 -17.20 -5.19
C TRP A 101 -6.78 -16.91 -5.04
N ASP A 102 -7.62 -17.88 -5.40
CA ASP A 102 -9.05 -17.78 -5.12
C ASP A 102 -9.35 -18.12 -3.65
N GLU A 103 -10.64 -18.08 -3.28
CA GLU A 103 -11.09 -18.32 -1.91
C GLU A 103 -10.84 -19.75 -1.44
N ASN A 104 -10.59 -20.67 -2.35
CA ASN A 104 -10.31 -22.08 -2.06
C ASN A 104 -8.81 -22.37 -2.00
N GLY A 105 -7.97 -21.35 -2.18
CA GLY A 105 -6.52 -21.50 -2.16
C GLY A 105 -5.92 -21.94 -3.49
N VAL A 106 -6.70 -21.91 -4.56
CA VAL A 106 -6.21 -22.28 -5.90
C VAL A 106 -5.49 -21.08 -6.52
N LEU A 107 -4.26 -21.31 -6.97
CA LEU A 107 -3.46 -20.27 -7.63
C LEU A 107 -4.10 -19.88 -8.96
N GLU A 108 -4.41 -18.58 -9.11
CA GLU A 108 -5.03 -18.03 -10.32
C GLU A 108 -4.05 -17.29 -11.19
N ASP A 109 -3.03 -16.66 -10.58
CA ASP A 109 -2.03 -15.90 -11.30
C ASP A 109 -0.69 -15.99 -10.58
N ASP A 110 0.38 -16.10 -11.37
CA ASP A 110 1.75 -16.19 -10.86
C ASP A 110 2.64 -15.38 -11.80
N TYR A 111 2.99 -14.17 -11.38
CA TYR A 111 3.73 -13.22 -12.20
C TYR A 111 5.13 -13.01 -11.64
N VAL A 112 6.12 -13.00 -12.53
CA VAL A 112 7.49 -12.61 -12.21
C VAL A 112 7.98 -11.63 -13.27
N LEU A 113 8.51 -10.49 -12.83
CA LEU A 113 9.08 -9.49 -13.73
C LEU A 113 10.30 -10.05 -14.44
N THR A 114 10.36 -9.85 -15.77
CA THR A 114 11.51 -10.28 -16.57
C THR A 114 12.16 -9.09 -17.25
N GLU A 115 13.40 -9.25 -17.68
CA GLU A 115 14.13 -8.19 -18.37
C GLU A 115 13.47 -7.76 -19.68
N SER A 116 12.63 -8.61 -20.30
CA SER A 116 11.92 -8.28 -21.51
C SER A 116 10.66 -7.47 -21.30
N ASP A 117 10.20 -7.32 -20.05
CA ASP A 117 9.02 -6.51 -19.72
C ASP A 117 9.36 -5.03 -19.83
N SER A 118 8.41 -4.24 -20.34
CA SER A 118 8.57 -2.79 -20.40
C SER A 118 8.75 -2.17 -19.00
N ASP A 119 8.13 -2.77 -17.99
CA ASP A 119 8.24 -2.31 -16.61
C ASP A 119 9.65 -2.48 -16.05
N HIS A 120 10.44 -3.42 -16.60
CA HIS A 120 11.83 -3.59 -16.17
C HIS A 120 12.66 -2.35 -16.49
N GLN A 121 12.44 -1.73 -17.66
CA GLN A 121 13.13 -0.50 -18.03
C GLN A 121 12.74 0.67 -17.14
N ALA A 122 11.44 0.76 -16.81
CA ALA A 122 10.95 1.78 -15.88
C ALA A 122 11.58 1.59 -14.49
N LEU A 123 11.67 0.35 -14.02
CA LEU A 123 12.28 0.03 -12.74
C LEU A 123 13.76 0.49 -12.68
N LEU A 124 14.52 0.22 -13.74
CA LEU A 124 15.92 0.64 -13.81
C LEU A 124 16.06 2.15 -13.76
N ARG A 125 15.16 2.88 -14.42
CA ARG A 125 15.14 4.35 -14.36
C ARG A 125 14.83 4.86 -12.96
N PHE A 126 13.84 4.28 -12.29
CA PHE A 126 13.49 4.67 -10.92
C PHE A 126 14.63 4.38 -9.94
N ARG A 127 15.28 3.23 -10.08
CA ARG A 127 16.43 2.88 -9.25
C ARG A 127 17.59 3.87 -9.45
N ALA A 128 17.81 4.30 -10.68
CA ALA A 128 18.86 5.28 -10.98
C ALA A 128 18.55 6.63 -10.34
N LEU A 129 17.27 7.04 -10.32
CA LEU A 129 16.86 8.32 -9.76
C LEU A 129 16.79 8.32 -8.22
N TYR A 130 16.38 7.23 -7.60
CA TYR A 130 16.04 7.20 -6.17
C TYR A 130 16.78 6.12 -5.37
N GLY A 131 17.24 5.06 -6.02
CA GLY A 131 17.78 3.89 -5.32
C GLY A 131 19.10 4.13 -4.61
N GLY A 132 19.86 5.16 -5.00
CA GLY A 132 21.10 5.53 -4.34
C GLY A 132 20.91 6.39 -3.10
N ALA A 133 19.68 6.78 -2.79
CA ALA A 133 19.36 7.63 -1.66
C ALA A 133 18.93 6.79 -0.45
N ALA A 134 19.73 5.83 -0.11
CA ALA A 134 19.43 4.89 0.97
C ALA A 134 19.31 5.61 2.33
#